data_3e2b60ba6c6a70502c5890d3fc978269
#
_entry.id   3e2b60ba6c6a70502c5890d3fc978269
#
_cell.length_a   1.000
_cell.length_b   1.000
_cell.length_c   1.000
_cell.angle_alpha   90.00
_cell.angle_beta   90.00
_cell.angle_gamma   90.00
#
_symmetry.space_group_name_H-M   'P 1'
#
loop_
_entity.id
_entity.type
_entity.pdbx_description
1 polymer ?
#
loop_
_entity_poly.entity_id
_entity_poly.type
_entity_poly.pdbx_seq_one_letter_code
_entity_poly.pdbx_strand_id
1 'polypeptide(L)'
;MALQPLHLHGLPLICSPTHFSPRLVPNKPLTTVYRSKNVVYSATKTVGPVVNEKVVLRRSANWKPNFWDLDNLVSLTSEYQENVYKLKANELQEKIRQALNDSVGSVGYLDFIDAVQRLGLGDYYEEEIKRALDNEFINKYQWPDNNLYTTSLRFRLLRQHGYDVPHDVFNKFKDEKGAALKMCLCDDVKGMLSLYEASYLGLEGEDFMDEVKVFTTKHLKALKGSIISPTLAKKVYHSLEVPLHWRTSKLEARWYIDIYEGEDNMVPMLLDLAKLNYNIDQATYTSEIQNLARWWIDLDLHGMDFFRNRILEWTFSGIGFWNIYFGH
;
A
#
# COMPACT_ATOMS: atom_id res chain seq x y z
N MET A 1 -18.59 14.04 -2.14
CA MET A 1 -19.24 12.76 -1.83
C MET A 1 -18.29 12.01 -0.91
N ALA A 2 -18.69 11.74 0.34
CA ALA A 2 -17.84 10.98 1.25
C ALA A 2 -17.63 9.58 0.68
N LEU A 3 -16.38 9.03 0.80
CA LEU A 3 -16.17 7.60 0.66
C LEU A 3 -17.06 6.93 1.70
N GLN A 4 -18.13 6.30 1.26
CA GLN A 4 -18.73 5.30 2.13
C GLN A 4 -17.80 4.09 2.05
N PRO A 5 -17.11 3.73 3.14
CA PRO A 5 -16.46 2.44 3.17
C PRO A 5 -17.57 1.41 2.91
N LEU A 6 -17.28 0.41 2.09
CA LEU A 6 -18.09 -0.79 2.07
C LEU A 6 -18.14 -1.26 3.52
N HIS A 7 -19.28 -1.00 4.20
CA HIS A 7 -19.52 -1.61 5.49
C HIS A 7 -19.75 -3.09 5.25
N LEU A 8 -18.64 -3.82 5.17
CA LEU A 8 -18.63 -5.26 5.29
C LEU A 8 -18.94 -5.54 6.76
N HIS A 9 -20.24 -5.58 7.10
CA HIS A 9 -20.65 -5.98 8.44
C HIS A 9 -20.11 -7.38 8.71
N GLY A 10 -19.09 -7.48 9.54
CA GLY A 10 -18.51 -8.74 9.99
C GLY A 10 -17.17 -9.14 9.41
N LEU A 11 -16.63 -8.47 8.39
CA LEU A 11 -15.23 -8.68 8.02
C LEU A 11 -14.34 -7.78 8.89
N PRO A 12 -13.30 -8.33 9.53
CA PRO A 12 -12.27 -7.48 10.10
C PRO A 12 -11.69 -6.66 8.96
N LEU A 13 -11.76 -5.32 9.07
CA LEU A 13 -11.05 -4.42 8.17
C LEU A 13 -9.61 -4.91 8.08
N ILE A 14 -9.26 -5.46 6.92
CA ILE A 14 -7.88 -5.80 6.63
C ILE A 14 -7.16 -4.47 6.54
N CYS A 15 -6.39 -4.19 7.60
CA CYS A 15 -5.56 -2.99 7.78
C CYS A 15 -6.31 -1.68 8.01
N SER A 16 -6.70 -1.44 9.26
CA SER A 16 -6.37 -0.15 9.86
C SER A 16 -4.90 -0.19 10.25
N PRO A 17 -4.04 0.73 9.82
CA PRO A 17 -2.70 0.86 10.36
C PRO A 17 -2.78 1.58 11.70
N THR A 18 -3.32 0.92 12.72
CA THR A 18 -3.25 1.39 14.09
C THR A 18 -2.35 0.44 14.86
N HIS A 19 -1.13 0.92 15.11
CA HIS A 19 -0.22 0.48 16.15
C HIS A 19 0.35 -0.94 16.04
N PHE A 20 1.33 -1.13 15.16
CA PHE A 20 2.44 -2.01 15.50
C PHE A 20 3.50 -1.18 16.24
N SER A 21 3.29 -1.00 17.53
CA SER A 21 4.35 -0.63 18.47
C SER A 21 4.83 -1.93 19.12
N PRO A 22 6.10 -2.30 19.04
CA PRO A 22 6.60 -3.44 19.80
C PRO A 22 6.71 -3.01 21.28
N ARG A 23 5.59 -3.02 21.99
CA ARG A 23 5.61 -3.02 23.46
C ARG A 23 5.78 -4.45 23.92
N LEU A 24 6.90 -4.73 24.55
CA LEU A 24 7.09 -5.85 25.45
C LEU A 24 5.89 -5.88 26.40
N VAL A 25 5.02 -6.86 26.21
CA VAL A 25 3.86 -7.09 27.09
C VAL A 25 4.32 -8.06 28.17
N PRO A 26 4.20 -7.71 29.46
CA PRO A 26 4.43 -8.65 30.52
C PRO A 26 3.35 -9.73 30.50
N ASN A 27 3.78 -11.00 30.58
CA ASN A 27 2.94 -12.18 30.72
C ASN A 27 1.93 -12.03 31.87
N LYS A 28 0.64 -11.82 31.52
CA LYS A 28 -0.48 -12.16 32.39
C LYS A 28 -1.43 -13.06 31.62
N PRO A 29 -1.83 -14.23 32.18
CA PRO A 29 -2.75 -15.13 31.50
C PRO A 29 -4.15 -14.53 31.51
N LEU A 30 -4.69 -14.18 30.33
CA LEU A 30 -6.10 -13.92 30.13
C LEU A 30 -6.82 -15.27 29.99
N THR A 31 -7.39 -15.75 31.08
CA THR A 31 -8.38 -16.82 31.07
C THR A 31 -9.70 -16.31 30.52
N THR A 32 -9.86 -16.35 29.21
CA THR A 32 -11.17 -16.23 28.59
C THR A 32 -11.74 -17.63 28.42
N VAL A 33 -12.70 -17.99 29.27
CA VAL A 33 -13.40 -19.28 29.21
C VAL A 33 -14.37 -19.25 28.04
N TYR A 34 -13.95 -19.76 26.89
CA TYR A 34 -14.86 -20.14 25.82
C TYR A 34 -15.46 -21.50 26.16
N ARG A 35 -16.75 -21.49 26.49
CA ARG A 35 -17.55 -22.71 26.73
C ARG A 35 -17.84 -23.35 25.38
N SER A 36 -16.95 -24.22 24.91
CA SER A 36 -17.23 -25.08 23.75
C SER A 36 -18.27 -26.11 24.15
N LYS A 37 -19.37 -26.19 23.40
CA LYS A 37 -20.30 -27.32 23.49
C LYS A 37 -19.56 -28.57 22.98
N ASN A 38 -19.13 -29.41 23.89
CA ASN A 38 -18.59 -30.71 23.53
C ASN A 38 -19.72 -31.57 22.93
N VAL A 39 -19.72 -31.74 21.63
CA VAL A 39 -20.49 -32.80 20.96
C VAL A 39 -19.69 -34.07 21.11
N VAL A 40 -20.12 -34.92 22.03
CA VAL A 40 -19.53 -36.24 22.22
C VAL A 40 -20.08 -37.18 21.16
N TYR A 41 -19.25 -37.52 20.17
CA TYR A 41 -19.60 -38.64 19.26
C TYR A 41 -19.32 -39.95 19.98
N SER A 42 -20.37 -40.69 20.29
CA SER A 42 -20.29 -42.04 20.81
C SER A 42 -19.94 -43.00 19.68
N ALA A 43 -18.68 -43.45 19.67
CA ALA A 43 -18.25 -44.52 18.76
C ALA A 43 -18.65 -45.87 19.38
N THR A 44 -19.63 -46.55 18.74
CA THR A 44 -19.93 -47.96 19.03
C THR A 44 -18.76 -48.84 18.61
N LYS A 45 -18.12 -49.50 19.59
CA LYS A 45 -17.07 -50.46 19.35
C LYS A 45 -17.65 -51.75 18.75
N THR A 46 -17.36 -51.99 17.49
CA THR A 46 -17.41 -53.36 16.89
C THR A 46 -16.05 -54.01 17.18
N VAL A 47 -16.11 -55.11 17.93
CA VAL A 47 -14.92 -55.92 18.24
C VAL A 47 -14.60 -56.78 17.01
N GLY A 48 -13.60 -56.41 16.24
CA GLY A 48 -12.93 -57.21 15.23
C GLY A 48 -11.52 -57.60 15.67
N PRO A 49 -10.86 -58.60 15.04
CA PRO A 49 -9.61 -59.17 15.54
C PRO A 49 -8.48 -58.11 15.57
N VAL A 50 -7.73 -58.16 16.68
CA VAL A 50 -6.64 -57.23 16.98
C VAL A 50 -5.48 -57.43 15.99
N VAL A 51 -5.41 -56.59 14.98
CA VAL A 51 -4.21 -56.37 14.20
C VAL A 51 -3.45 -55.22 14.91
N ASN A 52 -2.21 -55.50 15.31
CA ASN A 52 -1.34 -54.54 15.98
C ASN A 52 -0.90 -53.46 14.96
N GLU A 53 -1.82 -52.59 14.55
CA GLU A 53 -1.47 -51.41 13.78
C GLU A 53 -0.81 -50.41 14.75
N LYS A 54 0.45 -50.10 14.50
CA LYS A 54 1.14 -48.97 15.11
C LYS A 54 0.29 -47.74 14.87
N VAL A 55 -0.44 -47.27 15.90
CA VAL A 55 -1.15 -45.98 15.85
C VAL A 55 -0.09 -44.92 15.61
N VAL A 56 0.00 -44.44 14.38
CA VAL A 56 0.86 -43.30 14.06
C VAL A 56 0.19 -42.07 14.67
N LEU A 57 0.71 -41.62 15.80
CA LEU A 57 0.26 -40.41 16.46
C LEU A 57 0.63 -39.22 15.55
N ARG A 58 -0.31 -38.76 14.74
CA ARG A 58 -0.10 -37.58 13.91
C ARG A 58 -0.06 -36.39 14.85
N ARG A 59 1.02 -35.61 14.79
CA ARG A 59 1.13 -34.34 15.54
C ARG A 59 0.06 -33.38 15.02
N SER A 60 -0.88 -33.02 15.87
CA SER A 60 -1.79 -31.89 15.63
C SER A 60 -0.96 -30.59 15.60
N ALA A 61 -1.13 -29.78 14.58
CA ALA A 61 -0.41 -28.52 14.46
C ALA A 61 -1.02 -27.41 15.33
N ASN A 62 -2.05 -27.70 16.12
CA ASN A 62 -2.79 -26.72 16.96
C ASN A 62 -3.19 -25.44 16.20
N TRP A 63 -3.58 -25.58 14.94
CA TRP A 63 -4.03 -24.46 14.13
C TRP A 63 -5.30 -23.84 14.72
N LYS A 64 -5.33 -22.51 14.74
CA LYS A 64 -6.54 -21.77 15.10
C LYS A 64 -7.64 -22.05 14.07
N PRO A 65 -8.92 -22.06 14.49
CA PRO A 65 -10.01 -22.11 13.53
C PRO A 65 -9.90 -20.99 12.51
N ASN A 66 -10.26 -21.27 11.26
CA ASN A 66 -10.35 -20.25 10.22
C ASN A 66 -11.36 -19.16 10.65
N PHE A 67 -10.98 -17.90 10.49
CA PHE A 67 -11.84 -16.76 10.82
C PHE A 67 -12.77 -16.35 9.66
N TRP A 68 -12.59 -16.94 8.47
CA TRP A 68 -13.45 -16.67 7.33
C TRP A 68 -14.78 -17.37 7.46
N ASP A 69 -15.86 -16.59 7.45
CA ASP A 69 -17.24 -17.08 7.39
C ASP A 69 -17.69 -17.10 5.92
N LEU A 70 -17.82 -18.30 5.36
CA LEU A 70 -18.14 -18.50 3.94
C LEU A 70 -19.53 -17.97 3.58
N ASP A 71 -20.52 -18.11 4.47
CA ASP A 71 -21.88 -17.62 4.22
C ASP A 71 -21.89 -16.09 4.14
N ASN A 72 -21.14 -15.43 5.03
CA ASN A 72 -20.95 -13.99 4.96
C ASN A 72 -20.23 -13.58 3.68
N LEU A 73 -19.16 -14.29 3.29
CA LEU A 73 -18.43 -13.97 2.05
C LEU A 73 -19.32 -14.07 0.81
N VAL A 74 -20.15 -15.10 0.71
CA VAL A 74 -21.08 -15.29 -0.42
C VAL A 74 -22.16 -14.21 -0.46
N SER A 75 -22.53 -13.62 0.68
CA SER A 75 -23.58 -12.61 0.80
C SER A 75 -23.12 -11.17 0.54
N LEU A 76 -21.81 -10.93 0.40
CA LEU A 76 -21.26 -9.59 0.16
C LEU A 76 -21.86 -8.95 -1.09
N THR A 77 -22.16 -7.65 -1.02
CA THR A 77 -22.64 -6.86 -2.17
C THR A 77 -21.95 -5.51 -2.22
N SER A 78 -21.86 -4.95 -3.42
CA SER A 78 -21.34 -3.58 -3.60
C SER A 78 -22.11 -2.89 -4.72
N GLU A 79 -22.56 -1.66 -4.47
CA GLU A 79 -23.18 -0.80 -5.48
C GLU A 79 -22.22 -0.41 -6.61
N TYR A 80 -20.90 -0.37 -6.32
CA TYR A 80 -19.87 0.04 -7.28
C TYR A 80 -19.60 -1.00 -8.40
N GLN A 81 -20.33 -2.11 -8.43
CA GLN A 81 -20.35 -3.05 -9.55
C GLN A 81 -21.21 -2.53 -10.73
N GLU A 82 -22.07 -1.54 -10.49
CA GLU A 82 -22.95 -0.99 -11.51
C GLU A 82 -22.17 -0.19 -12.57
N ASN A 83 -22.61 -0.30 -13.83
CA ASN A 83 -21.97 0.38 -14.96
C ASN A 83 -21.95 1.90 -14.85
N VAL A 84 -22.87 2.52 -14.12
CA VAL A 84 -22.94 3.97 -13.91
C VAL A 84 -21.65 4.49 -13.27
N TYR A 85 -21.08 3.75 -12.31
CA TYR A 85 -19.84 4.16 -11.66
C TYR A 85 -18.63 4.06 -12.58
N LYS A 86 -18.58 3.02 -13.43
CA LYS A 86 -17.54 2.86 -14.46
C LYS A 86 -17.59 3.98 -15.51
N LEU A 87 -18.78 4.34 -15.97
CA LEU A 87 -18.95 5.46 -16.91
C LEU A 87 -18.49 6.79 -16.29
N LYS A 88 -18.84 7.04 -15.03
CA LYS A 88 -18.37 8.23 -14.31
C LYS A 88 -16.85 8.24 -14.12
N ALA A 89 -16.24 7.10 -13.83
CA ALA A 89 -14.78 6.96 -13.73
C ALA A 89 -14.12 7.30 -15.07
N ASN A 90 -14.62 6.76 -16.19
CA ASN A 90 -14.11 7.04 -17.53
C ASN A 90 -14.19 8.54 -17.88
N GLU A 91 -15.30 9.20 -17.54
CA GLU A 91 -15.46 10.66 -17.76
C GLU A 91 -14.39 11.46 -16.97
N LEU A 92 -14.18 11.10 -15.71
CA LEU A 92 -13.15 11.73 -14.88
C LEU A 92 -11.73 11.44 -15.40
N GLN A 93 -11.48 10.21 -15.87
CA GLN A 93 -10.19 9.83 -16.45
C GLN A 93 -9.85 10.72 -17.66
N GLU A 94 -10.80 10.97 -18.56
CA GLU A 94 -10.55 11.83 -19.72
C GLU A 94 -10.30 13.30 -19.33
N LYS A 95 -11.01 13.82 -18.34
CA LYS A 95 -10.75 15.17 -17.81
C LYS A 95 -9.35 15.31 -17.20
N ILE A 96 -8.90 14.28 -16.46
CA ILE A 96 -7.57 14.26 -15.85
C ILE A 96 -6.50 14.10 -16.94
N ARG A 97 -6.75 13.30 -17.98
CA ARG A 97 -5.86 13.16 -19.14
C ARG A 97 -5.62 14.52 -19.82
N GLN A 98 -6.67 15.29 -20.03
CA GLN A 98 -6.56 16.65 -20.56
C GLN A 98 -5.76 17.55 -19.61
N ALA A 99 -6.06 17.53 -18.30
CA ALA A 99 -5.34 18.32 -17.31
C ALA A 99 -3.84 17.97 -17.24
N LEU A 100 -3.47 16.70 -17.37
CA LEU A 100 -2.08 16.26 -17.45
C LEU A 100 -1.39 16.85 -18.68
N ASN A 101 -2.02 16.78 -19.85
CA ASN A 101 -1.45 17.33 -21.08
C ASN A 101 -1.30 18.85 -21.02
N ASP A 102 -2.28 19.56 -20.44
CA ASP A 102 -2.28 21.02 -20.33
C ASP A 102 -1.28 21.53 -19.28
N SER A 103 -0.95 20.71 -18.30
CA SER A 103 -0.04 21.08 -17.22
C SER A 103 1.45 20.89 -17.54
N VAL A 104 1.79 20.32 -18.69
CA VAL A 104 3.17 20.06 -19.11
C VAL A 104 4.03 21.32 -19.03
N GLY A 105 5.11 21.26 -18.25
CA GLY A 105 6.03 22.39 -18.05
C GLY A 105 5.55 23.45 -17.05
N SER A 106 4.40 23.27 -16.43
CA SER A 106 3.91 24.18 -15.37
C SER A 106 4.57 23.91 -14.03
N VAL A 107 4.55 24.94 -13.16
CA VAL A 107 4.93 24.77 -11.75
C VAL A 107 3.94 23.79 -11.10
N GLY A 108 4.47 22.74 -10.45
CA GLY A 108 3.62 21.71 -9.82
C GLY A 108 3.26 20.51 -10.70
N TYR A 109 3.71 20.47 -11.95
CA TYR A 109 3.46 19.34 -12.83
C TYR A 109 3.98 18.01 -12.29
N LEU A 110 5.19 18.02 -11.69
CA LEU A 110 5.77 16.83 -11.05
C LEU A 110 4.99 16.41 -9.80
N ASP A 111 4.46 17.37 -9.04
CA ASP A 111 3.55 17.08 -7.91
C ASP A 111 2.27 16.41 -8.40
N PHE A 112 1.75 16.81 -9.55
CA PHE A 112 0.56 16.21 -10.14
C PHE A 112 0.82 14.76 -10.57
N ILE A 113 1.95 14.49 -11.25
CA ILE A 113 2.36 13.13 -11.61
C ILE A 113 2.54 12.27 -10.35
N ASP A 114 3.22 12.78 -9.32
CA ASP A 114 3.41 12.05 -8.07
C ASP A 114 2.07 11.72 -7.40
N ALA A 115 1.14 12.68 -7.36
CA ALA A 115 -0.19 12.47 -6.80
C ALA A 115 -0.97 11.39 -7.58
N VAL A 116 -0.95 11.43 -8.91
CA VAL A 116 -1.59 10.42 -9.78
C VAL A 116 -1.07 9.02 -9.45
N GLN A 117 0.26 8.86 -9.32
CA GLN A 117 0.87 7.57 -9.01
C GLN A 117 0.56 7.09 -7.59
N ARG A 118 0.68 7.97 -6.58
CA ARG A 118 0.39 7.62 -5.17
C ARG A 118 -1.09 7.31 -4.93
N LEU A 119 -1.98 7.89 -5.71
CA LEU A 119 -3.42 7.60 -5.68
C LEU A 119 -3.78 6.29 -6.42
N GLY A 120 -2.78 5.55 -6.93
CA GLY A 120 -2.99 4.28 -7.62
C GLY A 120 -3.62 4.41 -9.00
N LEU A 121 -3.48 5.57 -9.64
CA LEU A 121 -4.04 5.88 -10.94
C LEU A 121 -3.00 5.89 -12.07
N GLY A 122 -1.72 5.61 -11.76
CA GLY A 122 -0.61 5.71 -12.71
C GLY A 122 -0.82 4.92 -13.99
N ASP A 123 -1.38 3.70 -13.88
CA ASP A 123 -1.58 2.78 -15.00
C ASP A 123 -2.54 3.35 -16.08
N TYR A 124 -3.46 4.22 -15.69
CA TYR A 124 -4.38 4.89 -16.64
C TYR A 124 -3.72 5.99 -17.48
N TYR A 125 -2.53 6.47 -17.05
CA TYR A 125 -1.84 7.64 -17.61
C TYR A 125 -0.37 7.35 -17.94
N GLU A 126 -0.02 6.08 -18.15
CA GLU A 126 1.36 5.65 -18.40
C GLU A 126 2.00 6.41 -19.56
N GLU A 127 1.29 6.58 -20.67
CA GLU A 127 1.77 7.28 -21.86
C GLU A 127 1.98 8.79 -21.63
N GLU A 128 1.07 9.42 -20.88
CA GLU A 128 1.15 10.83 -20.51
C GLU A 128 2.32 11.08 -19.56
N ILE A 129 2.44 10.25 -18.53
CA ILE A 129 3.54 10.30 -17.56
C ILE A 129 4.88 10.09 -18.27
N LYS A 130 4.97 9.08 -19.15
CA LYS A 130 6.19 8.81 -19.90
C LYS A 130 6.60 10.00 -20.75
N ARG A 131 5.69 10.56 -21.55
CA ARG A 131 5.98 11.75 -22.38
C ARG A 131 6.48 12.93 -21.54
N ALA A 132 5.90 13.10 -20.38
CA ALA A 132 6.30 14.11 -19.42
C ALA A 132 7.72 13.92 -18.91
N LEU A 133 8.02 12.70 -18.47
CA LEU A 133 9.32 12.36 -17.94
C LEU A 133 10.40 12.33 -19.04
N ASP A 134 10.06 11.95 -20.27
CA ASP A 134 10.94 12.09 -21.45
C ASP A 134 11.36 13.55 -21.62
N ASN A 135 10.40 14.47 -21.57
CA ASN A 135 10.69 15.90 -21.70
C ASN A 135 11.54 16.43 -20.52
N GLU A 136 11.24 16.03 -19.29
CA GLU A 136 12.07 16.37 -18.13
C GLU A 136 13.49 15.84 -18.24
N PHE A 137 13.67 14.62 -18.74
CA PHE A 137 14.99 14.01 -18.91
C PHE A 137 15.82 14.68 -20.00
N ILE A 138 15.19 15.01 -21.15
CA ILE A 138 15.86 15.72 -22.25
C ILE A 138 16.37 17.08 -21.77
N ASN A 139 15.56 17.79 -20.97
CA ASN A 139 15.88 19.13 -20.45
C ASN A 139 16.69 19.12 -19.14
N LYS A 140 17.26 17.99 -18.73
CA LYS A 140 17.94 17.82 -17.42
C LYS A 140 19.04 18.83 -17.14
N TYR A 141 19.71 19.34 -18.14
CA TYR A 141 20.76 20.37 -18.00
C TYR A 141 20.22 21.80 -17.79
N GLN A 142 18.93 22.01 -18.00
CA GLN A 142 18.25 23.30 -17.85
C GLN A 142 17.40 23.37 -16.56
N TRP A 143 17.54 22.39 -15.67
CA TRP A 143 16.77 22.39 -14.42
C TRP A 143 17.09 23.63 -13.60
N PRO A 144 16.14 24.60 -13.50
CA PRO A 144 16.45 25.92 -12.95
C PRO A 144 16.53 25.95 -11.44
N ASP A 145 16.08 24.87 -10.77
CA ASP A 145 15.76 24.90 -9.38
C ASP A 145 16.93 24.57 -8.45
N ASN A 146 17.18 25.50 -7.54
CA ASN A 146 17.98 25.26 -6.34
C ASN A 146 17.13 24.72 -5.17
N ASN A 147 15.92 24.28 -5.43
CA ASN A 147 15.00 23.76 -4.43
C ASN A 147 15.23 22.26 -4.24
N LEU A 148 15.49 21.86 -3.00
CA LEU A 148 15.77 20.47 -2.63
C LEU A 148 14.57 19.56 -2.94
N TYR A 149 13.35 20.01 -2.62
CA TYR A 149 12.13 19.25 -2.84
C TYR A 149 11.95 18.88 -4.31
N THR A 150 11.94 19.86 -5.20
CA THR A 150 11.71 19.65 -6.64
C THR A 150 12.80 18.81 -7.29
N THR A 151 14.09 19.05 -6.90
CA THR A 151 15.22 18.25 -7.40
C THR A 151 15.07 16.79 -6.99
N SER A 152 14.74 16.53 -5.73
CA SER A 152 14.58 15.17 -5.20
C SER A 152 13.36 14.46 -5.81
N LEU A 153 12.25 15.17 -5.98
CA LEU A 153 11.03 14.63 -6.62
C LEU A 153 11.30 14.24 -8.07
N ARG A 154 11.94 15.13 -8.84
CA ARG A 154 12.31 14.89 -10.24
C ARG A 154 13.26 13.70 -10.37
N PHE A 155 14.32 13.65 -9.55
CA PHE A 155 15.24 12.52 -9.51
C PHE A 155 14.52 11.21 -9.22
N ARG A 156 13.64 11.21 -8.21
CA ARG A 156 12.87 10.04 -7.82
C ARG A 156 11.96 9.55 -8.95
N LEU A 157 11.15 10.43 -9.53
CA LEU A 157 10.22 10.09 -10.59
C LEU A 157 10.96 9.54 -11.82
N LEU A 158 12.04 10.18 -12.24
CA LEU A 158 12.83 9.73 -13.38
C LEU A 158 13.46 8.35 -13.11
N ARG A 159 14.13 8.16 -11.98
CA ARG A 159 14.74 6.85 -11.67
C ARG A 159 13.71 5.74 -11.48
N GLN A 160 12.55 6.04 -10.88
CA GLN A 160 11.45 5.10 -10.75
C GLN A 160 10.95 4.58 -12.11
N HIS A 161 11.06 5.40 -13.15
CA HIS A 161 10.70 5.05 -14.51
C HIS A 161 11.90 4.60 -15.38
N GLY A 162 13.03 4.29 -14.78
CA GLY A 162 14.18 3.69 -15.44
C GLY A 162 15.11 4.67 -16.17
N TYR A 163 14.95 5.99 -15.99
CA TYR A 163 15.88 6.96 -16.56
C TYR A 163 17.17 7.02 -15.76
N ASP A 164 18.30 7.05 -16.45
CA ASP A 164 19.62 7.19 -15.85
C ASP A 164 19.91 8.66 -15.51
N VAL A 165 19.57 9.04 -14.28
CA VAL A 165 19.84 10.37 -13.73
C VAL A 165 20.98 10.24 -12.71
N PRO A 166 22.14 10.89 -12.95
CA PRO A 166 23.26 10.80 -12.01
C PRO A 166 22.94 11.50 -10.69
N HIS A 167 23.47 10.99 -9.58
CA HIS A 167 23.31 11.59 -8.27
C HIS A 167 23.99 12.97 -8.14
N ASP A 168 24.82 13.34 -9.11
CA ASP A 168 25.48 14.66 -9.18
C ASP A 168 24.53 15.85 -9.18
N VAL A 169 23.25 15.64 -9.53
CA VAL A 169 22.21 16.67 -9.44
C VAL A 169 22.09 17.24 -8.00
N PHE A 170 22.55 16.50 -7.00
CA PHE A 170 22.56 16.91 -5.60
C PHE A 170 23.84 17.66 -5.17
N ASN A 171 24.87 17.81 -6.04
CA ASN A 171 26.13 18.46 -5.68
C ASN A 171 25.94 19.90 -5.16
N LYS A 172 24.92 20.61 -5.69
CA LYS A 172 24.59 21.98 -5.24
C LYS A 172 24.10 22.06 -3.77
N PHE A 173 23.67 20.94 -3.22
CA PHE A 173 23.20 20.82 -1.83
C PHE A 173 24.29 20.32 -0.87
N LYS A 174 25.47 20.00 -1.38
CA LYS A 174 26.63 19.63 -0.56
C LYS A 174 27.26 20.88 0.10
N ASP A 175 27.93 20.65 1.21
CA ASP A 175 28.69 21.67 1.90
C ASP A 175 29.90 22.17 1.06
N GLU A 176 30.63 23.18 1.56
CA GLU A 176 31.78 23.74 0.85
C GLU A 176 32.91 22.73 0.64
N LYS A 177 32.97 21.68 1.45
CA LYS A 177 33.95 20.61 1.33
C LYS A 177 33.50 19.52 0.34
N GLY A 178 32.26 19.57 -0.12
CA GLY A 178 31.68 18.59 -1.02
C GLY A 178 31.47 17.20 -0.42
N ALA A 179 31.64 17.06 0.89
CA ALA A 179 31.63 15.79 1.59
C ALA A 179 30.27 15.44 2.22
N ALA A 180 29.47 16.45 2.59
CA ALA A 180 28.22 16.25 3.29
C ALA A 180 27.12 17.19 2.77
N LEU A 181 25.87 16.89 3.11
CA LEU A 181 24.74 17.79 2.85
C LEU A 181 24.79 19.01 3.79
N LYS A 182 24.42 20.18 3.27
CA LYS A 182 24.33 21.41 4.04
C LYS A 182 23.36 21.27 5.21
N MET A 183 23.80 21.66 6.41
CA MET A 183 22.95 21.57 7.62
C MET A 183 21.71 22.48 7.56
N CYS A 184 21.76 23.59 6.80
CA CYS A 184 20.59 24.47 6.61
C CYS A 184 19.41 23.79 5.90
N LEU A 185 19.62 22.65 5.26
CA LEU A 185 18.55 21.87 4.63
C LEU A 185 17.65 21.16 5.65
N CYS A 186 18.10 21.02 6.90
CA CYS A 186 17.31 20.33 7.93
C CYS A 186 16.03 21.06 8.31
N ASP A 187 15.92 22.36 8.01
CA ASP A 187 14.70 23.15 8.25
C ASP A 187 13.65 22.94 7.14
N ASP A 188 14.07 22.48 5.95
CA ASP A 188 13.16 22.12 4.85
C ASP A 188 12.69 20.66 4.99
N VAL A 189 11.72 20.44 5.87
CA VAL A 189 11.18 19.09 6.13
C VAL A 189 10.59 18.44 4.89
N LYS A 190 9.92 19.21 4.02
CA LYS A 190 9.34 18.70 2.77
C LYS A 190 10.43 18.24 1.80
N GLY A 191 11.49 19.05 1.65
CA GLY A 191 12.66 18.70 0.85
C GLY A 191 13.40 17.49 1.41
N MET A 192 13.60 17.45 2.74
CA MET A 192 14.24 16.33 3.41
C MET A 192 13.48 15.01 3.25
N LEU A 193 12.13 15.04 3.30
CA LEU A 193 11.31 13.87 3.05
C LEU A 193 11.42 13.40 1.61
N SER A 194 11.36 14.34 0.65
CA SER A 194 11.52 14.02 -0.79
C SER A 194 12.89 13.42 -1.08
N LEU A 195 13.94 13.97 -0.46
CA LEU A 195 15.30 13.44 -0.59
C LEU A 195 15.47 12.06 0.06
N TYR A 196 14.82 11.83 1.20
CA TYR A 196 14.77 10.52 1.84
C TYR A 196 14.15 9.47 0.90
N GLU A 197 12.99 9.76 0.31
CA GLU A 197 12.34 8.86 -0.64
C GLU A 197 13.22 8.62 -1.88
N ALA A 198 13.87 9.67 -2.40
CA ALA A 198 14.79 9.57 -3.54
C ALA A 198 16.02 8.70 -3.24
N SER A 199 16.52 8.70 -1.99
CA SER A 199 17.71 7.95 -1.61
C SER A 199 17.56 6.43 -1.72
N TYR A 200 16.34 5.93 -1.70
CA TYR A 200 16.05 4.51 -1.90
C TYR A 200 16.17 4.04 -3.35
N LEU A 201 16.40 4.95 -4.28
CA LEU A 201 16.69 4.66 -5.69
C LEU A 201 18.17 4.83 -6.03
N GLY A 202 19.05 4.83 -5.02
CA GLY A 202 20.50 4.75 -5.20
C GLY A 202 20.89 3.46 -5.90
N LEU A 203 21.85 3.52 -6.83
CA LEU A 203 22.41 2.39 -7.54
C LEU A 203 23.66 1.88 -6.84
N GLU A 204 24.08 0.66 -7.16
CA GLU A 204 25.31 0.07 -6.65
C GLU A 204 26.51 0.97 -6.99
N GLY A 205 27.34 1.30 -5.99
CA GLY A 205 28.48 2.20 -6.14
C GLY A 205 28.17 3.68 -5.93
N GLU A 206 26.95 4.06 -5.63
CA GLU A 206 26.58 5.43 -5.27
C GLU A 206 26.58 5.65 -3.75
N ASP A 207 27.77 5.56 -3.10
CA ASP A 207 27.94 5.71 -1.64
C ASP A 207 27.28 6.98 -1.10
N PHE A 208 27.28 8.06 -1.90
CA PHE A 208 26.62 9.31 -1.54
C PHE A 208 25.13 9.13 -1.26
N MET A 209 24.42 8.28 -2.01
CA MET A 209 22.99 8.05 -1.79
C MET A 209 22.73 7.30 -0.48
N ASP A 210 23.65 6.44 -0.05
CA ASP A 210 23.58 5.78 1.26
C ASP A 210 23.84 6.76 2.40
N GLU A 211 24.82 7.68 2.24
CA GLU A 211 25.05 8.76 3.19
C GLU A 211 23.82 9.67 3.32
N VAL A 212 23.20 10.02 2.20
CA VAL A 212 21.95 10.81 2.15
C VAL A 212 20.83 10.08 2.91
N LYS A 213 20.69 8.78 2.73
CA LYS A 213 19.70 7.98 3.44
C LYS A 213 19.89 8.04 4.96
N VAL A 214 21.14 7.87 5.43
CA VAL A 214 21.48 7.95 6.85
C VAL A 214 21.21 9.35 7.40
N PHE A 215 21.65 10.39 6.68
CA PHE A 215 21.47 11.78 7.06
C PHE A 215 19.99 12.15 7.19
N THR A 216 19.19 11.91 6.15
CA THR A 216 17.76 12.24 6.12
C THR A 216 16.97 11.45 7.17
N THR A 217 17.26 10.17 7.34
CA THR A 217 16.63 9.32 8.37
C THR A 217 16.87 9.88 9.77
N LYS A 218 18.12 10.30 10.06
CA LYS A 218 18.47 10.86 11.37
C LYS A 218 17.68 12.13 11.64
N HIS A 219 17.64 13.04 10.69
CA HIS A 219 16.99 14.34 10.87
C HIS A 219 15.46 14.22 10.89
N LEU A 220 14.84 13.41 10.03
CA LEU A 220 13.40 13.16 10.05
C LEU A 220 12.94 12.47 11.35
N LYS A 221 13.73 11.56 11.92
CA LYS A 221 13.45 10.96 13.24
C LYS A 221 13.59 11.95 14.39
N ALA A 222 14.40 12.97 14.24
CA ALA A 222 14.62 14.00 15.27
C ALA A 222 13.51 15.07 15.32
N LEU A 223 12.58 15.11 14.36
CA LEU A 223 11.51 16.13 14.24
C LEU A 223 10.44 16.09 15.37
N LYS A 224 10.72 15.45 16.49
CA LYS A 224 9.80 15.39 17.63
C LYS A 224 9.49 16.81 18.14
N GLY A 225 8.24 17.23 17.97
CA GLY A 225 7.76 18.52 18.49
C GLY A 225 8.04 19.74 17.60
N SER A 226 8.56 19.56 16.40
CA SER A 226 8.71 20.64 15.42
C SER A 226 7.36 21.16 14.95
N ILE A 227 7.27 22.46 14.68
CA ILE A 227 6.06 23.09 14.12
C ILE A 227 5.99 22.75 12.62
N ILE A 228 5.39 21.60 12.30
CA ILE A 228 5.12 21.15 10.92
C ILE A 228 3.63 20.88 10.78
N SER A 229 3.12 20.96 9.54
CA SER A 229 1.71 20.66 9.31
C SER A 229 1.38 19.21 9.70
N PRO A 230 0.17 18.93 10.21
CA PRO A 230 -0.24 17.57 10.58
C PRO A 230 -0.13 16.59 9.40
N THR A 231 -0.44 17.04 8.18
CA THR A 231 -0.34 16.25 6.95
C THR A 231 1.11 15.85 6.66
N LEU A 232 2.05 16.82 6.75
CA LEU A 232 3.47 16.55 6.56
C LEU A 232 4.03 15.61 7.64
N ALA A 233 3.60 15.79 8.90
CA ALA A 233 4.00 14.91 10.00
C ALA A 233 3.57 13.46 9.75
N LYS A 234 2.32 13.25 9.27
CA LYS A 234 1.82 11.92 8.88
C LYS A 234 2.64 11.32 7.74
N LYS A 235 2.98 12.11 6.72
CA LYS A 235 3.84 11.65 5.60
C LYS A 235 5.22 11.22 6.09
N VAL A 236 5.87 12.01 6.95
CA VAL A 236 7.17 11.67 7.52
C VAL A 236 7.11 10.37 8.33
N TYR A 237 6.12 10.25 9.22
CA TYR A 237 5.95 9.04 10.03
C TYR A 237 5.77 7.80 9.16
N HIS A 238 4.86 7.86 8.20
CA HIS A 238 4.56 6.78 7.27
C HIS A 238 5.77 6.37 6.41
N SER A 239 6.55 7.34 5.94
CA SER A 239 7.76 7.08 5.15
C SER A 239 8.90 6.46 5.97
N LEU A 240 9.00 6.79 7.25
CA LEU A 240 9.97 6.18 8.17
C LEU A 240 9.57 4.78 8.63
N GLU A 241 8.28 4.45 8.62
CA GLU A 241 7.78 3.12 8.96
C GLU A 241 8.07 2.12 7.84
N VAL A 242 7.69 2.44 6.61
CA VAL A 242 7.98 1.65 5.41
C VAL A 242 8.36 2.59 4.27
N PRO A 243 9.54 2.46 3.65
CA PRO A 243 9.93 3.27 2.50
C PRO A 243 8.92 3.20 1.36
N LEU A 244 8.72 4.30 0.63
CA LEU A 244 7.73 4.42 -0.44
C LEU A 244 7.80 3.27 -1.46
N HIS A 245 9.00 2.92 -1.92
CA HIS A 245 9.21 1.90 -2.94
C HIS A 245 9.03 0.44 -2.45
N TRP A 246 8.83 0.26 -1.15
CA TRP A 246 8.56 -1.06 -0.54
C TRP A 246 7.08 -1.27 -0.25
N ARG A 247 6.25 -0.26 -0.52
CA ARG A 247 4.81 -0.31 -0.31
C ARG A 247 4.12 -0.82 -1.56
N THR A 248 3.00 -1.46 -1.36
CA THR A 248 2.12 -1.84 -2.46
C THR A 248 1.24 -0.68 -2.88
N SER A 249 1.11 -0.47 -4.18
CA SER A 249 0.39 0.67 -4.76
C SER A 249 -1.06 0.80 -4.23
N LYS A 250 -1.78 -0.30 -4.11
CA LYS A 250 -3.18 -0.29 -3.66
C LYS A 250 -3.34 0.09 -2.17
N LEU A 251 -2.44 -0.37 -1.29
CA LEU A 251 -2.46 0.02 0.12
C LEU A 251 -2.00 1.48 0.30
N GLU A 252 -0.99 1.90 -0.45
CA GLU A 252 -0.56 3.29 -0.47
C GLU A 252 -1.68 4.20 -0.95
N ALA A 253 -2.38 3.84 -2.02
CA ALA A 253 -3.49 4.62 -2.55
C ALA A 253 -4.59 4.84 -1.51
N ARG A 254 -4.98 3.81 -0.75
CA ARG A 254 -5.99 3.95 0.31
C ARG A 254 -5.56 4.95 1.39
N TRP A 255 -4.32 4.83 1.84
CA TRP A 255 -3.77 5.74 2.83
C TRP A 255 -3.61 7.16 2.27
N TYR A 256 -3.10 7.27 1.04
CA TYR A 256 -2.80 8.55 0.42
C TYR A 256 -4.05 9.36 0.05
N ILE A 257 -5.18 8.72 -0.25
CA ILE A 257 -6.48 9.40 -0.45
C ILE A 257 -6.80 10.31 0.75
N ASP A 258 -6.68 9.79 1.97
CA ASP A 258 -6.99 10.55 3.19
C ASP A 258 -5.96 11.69 3.44
N ILE A 259 -4.72 11.49 3.03
CA ILE A 259 -3.67 12.52 3.12
C ILE A 259 -3.88 13.59 2.07
N TYR A 260 -4.13 13.21 0.82
CA TYR A 260 -4.29 14.11 -0.31
C TYR A 260 -5.48 15.05 -0.15
N GLU A 261 -6.56 14.59 0.48
CA GLU A 261 -7.73 15.41 0.82
C GLU A 261 -7.38 16.62 1.71
N GLY A 262 -6.31 16.52 2.50
CA GLY A 262 -5.83 17.59 3.38
C GLY A 262 -4.67 18.41 2.81
N GLU A 263 -4.33 18.27 1.52
CA GLU A 263 -3.26 19.04 0.89
C GLU A 263 -3.76 20.33 0.27
N ASP A 264 -2.99 21.42 0.41
CA ASP A 264 -3.35 22.75 -0.11
C ASP A 264 -3.47 22.76 -1.64
N ASN A 265 -2.72 21.91 -2.33
CA ASN A 265 -2.70 21.78 -3.79
C ASN A 265 -3.52 20.59 -4.31
N MET A 266 -4.46 20.09 -3.51
CA MET A 266 -5.36 19.01 -3.89
C MET A 266 -6.21 19.38 -5.10
N VAL A 267 -6.25 18.48 -6.09
CA VAL A 267 -7.10 18.62 -7.28
C VAL A 267 -8.38 17.81 -7.07
N PRO A 268 -9.56 18.47 -6.93
CA PRO A 268 -10.81 17.78 -6.55
C PRO A 268 -11.18 16.61 -7.47
N MET A 269 -11.10 16.81 -8.79
CA MET A 269 -11.45 15.75 -9.75
C MET A 269 -10.50 14.54 -9.67
N LEU A 270 -9.22 14.74 -9.31
CA LEU A 270 -8.27 13.66 -9.11
C LEU A 270 -8.61 12.86 -7.84
N LEU A 271 -8.96 13.55 -6.76
CA LEU A 271 -9.41 12.92 -5.52
C LEU A 271 -10.71 12.13 -5.73
N ASP A 272 -11.68 12.72 -6.46
CA ASP A 272 -12.95 12.07 -6.78
C ASP A 272 -12.73 10.78 -7.60
N LEU A 273 -11.86 10.84 -8.61
CA LEU A 273 -11.51 9.65 -9.39
C LEU A 273 -10.83 8.60 -8.52
N ALA A 274 -9.87 8.99 -7.67
CA ALA A 274 -9.16 8.06 -6.80
C ALA A 274 -10.12 7.34 -5.85
N LYS A 275 -11.04 8.09 -5.22
CA LYS A 275 -12.09 7.55 -4.36
C LYS A 275 -12.99 6.56 -5.12
N LEU A 276 -13.42 6.96 -6.31
CA LEU A 276 -14.30 6.14 -7.15
C LEU A 276 -13.61 4.87 -7.63
N ASN A 277 -12.39 4.99 -8.16
CA ASN A 277 -11.61 3.87 -8.66
C ASN A 277 -11.31 2.85 -7.54
N TYR A 278 -10.92 3.34 -6.36
CA TYR A 278 -10.69 2.47 -5.21
C TYR A 278 -11.94 1.64 -4.86
N ASN A 279 -13.13 2.26 -4.85
CA ASN A 279 -14.38 1.57 -4.55
C ASN A 279 -14.78 0.55 -5.65
N ILE A 280 -14.52 0.87 -6.94
CA ILE A 280 -14.71 -0.06 -8.06
C ILE A 280 -13.79 -1.27 -7.93
N ASP A 281 -12.51 -1.05 -7.59
CA ASP A 281 -11.55 -2.14 -7.34
C ASP A 281 -12.02 -3.02 -6.17
N GLN A 282 -12.45 -2.42 -5.05
CA GLN A 282 -13.01 -3.16 -3.91
C GLN A 282 -14.25 -3.98 -4.29
N ALA A 283 -15.11 -3.44 -5.15
CA ALA A 283 -16.28 -4.17 -5.66
C ALA A 283 -15.87 -5.37 -6.53
N THR A 284 -14.83 -5.22 -7.33
CA THR A 284 -14.26 -6.32 -8.14
C THR A 284 -13.69 -7.42 -7.23
N TYR A 285 -12.86 -7.07 -6.24
CA TYR A 285 -12.33 -8.04 -5.28
C TYR A 285 -13.42 -8.74 -4.47
N THR A 286 -14.48 -8.01 -4.10
CA THR A 286 -15.65 -8.60 -3.43
C THR A 286 -16.28 -9.69 -4.30
N SER A 287 -16.47 -9.43 -5.60
CA SER A 287 -17.00 -10.42 -6.54
C SER A 287 -16.10 -11.65 -6.71
N GLU A 288 -14.79 -11.44 -6.77
CA GLU A 288 -13.81 -12.53 -6.87
C GLU A 288 -13.81 -13.41 -5.62
N ILE A 289 -13.84 -12.80 -4.43
CA ILE A 289 -13.92 -13.51 -3.15
C ILE A 289 -15.23 -14.33 -3.06
N GLN A 290 -16.36 -13.76 -3.50
CA GLN A 290 -17.63 -14.50 -3.57
C GLN A 290 -17.53 -15.72 -4.47
N ASN A 291 -16.98 -15.57 -5.67
CA ASN A 291 -16.83 -16.67 -6.62
C ASN A 291 -15.93 -17.77 -6.05
N LEU A 292 -14.86 -17.37 -5.37
CA LEU A 292 -13.96 -18.30 -4.69
C LEU A 292 -14.66 -19.02 -3.53
N ALA A 293 -15.47 -18.32 -2.74
CA ALA A 293 -16.21 -18.91 -1.63
C ALA A 293 -17.24 -19.93 -2.14
N ARG A 294 -17.97 -19.63 -3.25
CA ARG A 294 -18.89 -20.56 -3.90
C ARG A 294 -18.14 -21.80 -4.41
N TRP A 295 -17.05 -21.59 -5.16
CA TRP A 295 -16.24 -22.70 -5.64
C TRP A 295 -15.74 -23.60 -4.50
N TRP A 296 -15.34 -23.01 -3.37
CA TRP A 296 -14.90 -23.77 -2.19
C TRP A 296 -16.04 -24.59 -1.58
N ILE A 297 -17.24 -24.03 -1.49
CA ILE A 297 -18.43 -24.74 -1.00
C ILE A 297 -18.75 -25.92 -1.94
N ASP A 298 -18.71 -25.70 -3.25
CA ASP A 298 -19.01 -26.70 -4.28
C ASP A 298 -18.01 -27.88 -4.28
N LEU A 299 -16.77 -27.68 -3.83
CA LEU A 299 -15.79 -28.76 -3.67
C LEU A 299 -16.17 -29.79 -2.61
N ASP A 300 -17.08 -29.46 -1.70
CA ASP A 300 -17.60 -30.34 -0.63
C ASP A 300 -16.52 -31.17 0.13
N LEU A 301 -15.43 -30.52 0.49
CA LEU A 301 -14.30 -31.17 1.19
C LEU A 301 -14.57 -31.38 2.69
N HIS A 302 -15.83 -31.60 3.08
CA HIS A 302 -16.27 -31.69 4.49
C HIS A 302 -15.60 -32.85 5.26
N GLY A 303 -15.15 -33.88 4.57
CA GLY A 303 -14.45 -35.03 5.19
C GLY A 303 -12.96 -34.84 5.43
N MET A 304 -12.37 -33.73 5.00
CA MET A 304 -10.92 -33.50 5.07
C MET A 304 -10.56 -32.32 5.99
N ASP A 305 -10.87 -32.43 7.29
CA ASP A 305 -10.63 -31.35 8.28
C ASP A 305 -9.23 -30.74 8.26
N PHE A 306 -8.22 -31.54 7.95
CA PHE A 306 -6.83 -31.06 7.90
C PHE A 306 -6.58 -30.15 6.69
N PHE A 307 -7.13 -30.48 5.52
CA PHE A 307 -6.95 -29.66 4.31
C PHE A 307 -7.85 -28.46 4.31
N ARG A 308 -9.10 -28.59 4.80
CA ARG A 308 -10.13 -27.54 4.77
C ARG A 308 -9.65 -26.23 5.37
N ASN A 309 -9.15 -26.24 6.59
CA ASN A 309 -8.77 -25.00 7.28
C ASN A 309 -7.53 -24.37 6.66
N ARG A 310 -6.59 -25.16 6.19
CA ARG A 310 -5.33 -24.67 5.67
C ARG A 310 -5.42 -24.17 4.23
N ILE A 311 -6.19 -24.82 3.37
CA ILE A 311 -6.38 -24.37 2.00
C ILE A 311 -7.24 -23.11 1.96
N LEU A 312 -8.30 -23.00 2.80
CA LEU A 312 -9.07 -21.76 2.94
C LEU A 312 -8.18 -20.58 3.34
N GLU A 313 -7.37 -20.76 4.36
CA GLU A 313 -6.46 -19.71 4.82
C GLU A 313 -5.46 -19.33 3.73
N TRP A 314 -4.90 -20.31 3.01
CA TRP A 314 -3.98 -20.07 1.90
C TRP A 314 -4.66 -19.43 0.70
N THR A 315 -5.84 -19.90 0.31
CA THR A 315 -6.53 -19.43 -0.88
C THR A 315 -7.07 -18.01 -0.68
N PHE A 316 -7.74 -17.76 0.44
CA PHE A 316 -8.31 -16.43 0.70
C PHE A 316 -7.24 -15.40 1.10
N SER A 317 -6.24 -15.79 1.88
CA SER A 317 -5.10 -14.91 2.18
C SER A 317 -4.23 -14.68 0.96
N GLY A 318 -4.00 -15.70 0.13
CA GLY A 318 -3.19 -15.60 -1.08
C GLY A 318 -3.84 -14.75 -2.16
N ILE A 319 -5.15 -14.89 -2.41
CA ILE A 319 -5.86 -14.11 -3.44
C ILE A 319 -6.11 -12.67 -2.95
N GLY A 320 -6.51 -12.49 -1.70
CA GLY A 320 -6.60 -11.15 -1.10
C GLY A 320 -5.25 -10.44 -1.09
N PHE A 321 -4.18 -11.16 -0.77
CA PHE A 321 -2.82 -10.65 -0.81
C PHE A 321 -2.35 -10.41 -2.25
N TRP A 322 -2.62 -11.33 -3.18
CA TRP A 322 -2.24 -11.21 -4.59
C TRP A 322 -2.93 -10.04 -5.29
N ASN A 323 -4.25 -9.88 -5.12
CA ASN A 323 -4.99 -8.78 -5.72
C ASN A 323 -4.73 -7.43 -5.04
N ILE A 324 -4.43 -7.43 -3.73
CA ILE A 324 -4.01 -6.22 -3.02
C ILE A 324 -2.57 -5.85 -3.34
N TYR A 325 -1.68 -6.86 -3.52
CA TYR A 325 -0.23 -6.63 -3.64
C TYR A 325 0.31 -6.71 -5.07
N PHE A 326 -0.31 -7.49 -5.96
CA PHE A 326 0.19 -7.76 -7.31
C PHE A 326 -0.87 -7.53 -8.40
N GLY A 327 -2.02 -6.93 -8.07
CA GLY A 327 -3.10 -6.70 -9.02
C GLY A 327 -2.60 -5.92 -10.25
N HIS A 328 -2.76 -6.54 -11.43
CA HIS A 328 -2.55 -5.95 -12.74
C HIS A 328 -3.53 -4.83 -13.00
#